data_6be6bfef5dbdb8912401fee1e9fc8cef
#
_entry.id   6be6bfef5dbdb8912401fee1e9fc8cef
#
_cell.length_a   1.000
_cell.length_b   1.000
_cell.length_c   1.000
_cell.angle_alpha   90.00
_cell.angle_beta   90.00
_cell.angle_gamma   90.00
#
_symmetry.space_group_name_H-M   'P 1'
#
loop_
_entity.id
_entity.type
_entity.pdbx_description
1 polymer ?
#
loop_
_entity_poly.entity_id
_entity_poly.type
_entity_poly.pdbx_seq_one_letter_code
_entity_poly.pdbx_strand_id
1 'polypeptide(L)'
;MVKIQWYPGHMEKARREMTERLKSVDMLIELRDARIPEASVNPMLKQMAQGKPRLIVLSKIDMADPVQTKKWVEYLNQGENACLALDLMKDSQCGKKIIREAIKLMEEKRQKQIARGIRPRAVRAMACGIPNVGKSTMINRINGKNSLKAADKPGVT
;
A
#
# COMPACT_ATOMS: atom_id res chain seq x y z
N MET A 1 -16.34 -17.23 24.37
CA MET A 1 -15.24 -16.32 23.97
C MET A 1 -15.81 -14.91 23.89
N VAL A 2 -15.44 -14.01 24.76
CA VAL A 2 -15.91 -12.62 24.75
C VAL A 2 -15.14 -11.88 23.66
N LYS A 3 -15.82 -11.51 22.57
CA LYS A 3 -15.25 -10.58 21.59
C LYS A 3 -15.32 -9.18 22.19
N ILE A 4 -14.22 -8.67 22.64
CA ILE A 4 -14.13 -7.26 23.05
C ILE A 4 -14.12 -6.43 21.75
N GLN A 5 -15.24 -5.82 21.44
CA GLN A 5 -15.33 -4.85 20.34
C GLN A 5 -14.99 -3.47 20.90
N TRP A 6 -13.79 -3.01 20.60
CA TRP A 6 -13.37 -1.65 20.93
C TRP A 6 -13.95 -0.66 19.90
N TYR A 7 -14.78 0.26 20.36
CA TYR A 7 -15.35 1.36 19.56
C TYR A 7 -16.07 0.95 18.25
N PRO A 8 -17.15 0.18 18.31
CA PRO A 8 -17.83 -0.32 17.12
C PRO A 8 -18.29 0.79 16.16
N GLY A 9 -18.70 1.95 16.67
CA GLY A 9 -19.15 3.09 15.85
C GLY A 9 -18.05 3.72 15.02
N HIS A 10 -16.85 3.92 15.58
CA HIS A 10 -15.70 4.47 14.88
C HIS A 10 -15.13 3.50 13.85
N MET A 11 -15.11 2.21 14.15
CA MET A 11 -14.66 1.17 13.23
C MET A 11 -15.59 1.02 12.04
N GLU A 12 -16.90 1.07 12.26
CA GLU A 12 -17.88 0.99 11.18
C GLU A 12 -17.82 2.21 10.25
N LYS A 13 -17.65 3.41 10.81
CA LYS A 13 -17.45 4.63 10.03
C LYS A 13 -16.17 4.53 9.18
N ALA A 14 -15.04 4.14 9.76
CA ALA A 14 -13.78 3.96 9.06
C ALA A 14 -13.88 2.91 7.94
N ARG A 15 -14.56 1.80 8.19
CA ARG A 15 -14.83 0.77 7.21
C ARG A 15 -15.65 1.28 6.03
N ARG A 16 -16.70 2.04 6.32
CA ARG A 16 -17.58 2.63 5.30
C ARG A 16 -16.83 3.63 4.43
N GLU A 17 -16.10 4.55 5.04
CA GLU A 17 -15.26 5.52 4.33
C GLU A 17 -14.20 4.85 3.46
N MET A 18 -13.55 3.81 3.96
CA MET A 18 -12.55 3.04 3.21
C MET A 18 -13.21 2.32 2.02
N THR A 19 -14.37 1.71 2.20
CA THR A 19 -15.13 1.05 1.14
C THR A 19 -15.46 2.03 0.00
N GLU A 20 -15.92 3.23 0.35
CA GLU A 20 -16.22 4.26 -0.66
C GLU A 20 -14.95 4.73 -1.40
N ARG A 21 -13.85 4.95 -0.70
CA ARG A 21 -12.58 5.32 -1.32
C ARG A 21 -12.02 4.23 -2.23
N LEU A 22 -12.17 2.96 -1.84
CA LEU A 22 -11.74 1.82 -2.66
C LEU A 22 -12.43 1.76 -4.02
N LYS A 23 -13.69 2.18 -4.11
CA LYS A 23 -14.42 2.22 -5.38
C LYS A 23 -13.81 3.19 -6.39
N SER A 24 -13.14 4.24 -5.92
CA SER A 24 -12.58 5.30 -6.76
C SER A 24 -11.15 5.08 -7.20
N VAL A 25 -10.46 4.07 -6.69
CA VAL A 25 -9.05 3.80 -6.99
C VAL A 25 -8.87 2.55 -7.85
N ASP A 26 -7.77 2.51 -8.58
CA ASP A 26 -7.45 1.42 -9.49
C ASP A 26 -6.60 0.33 -8.84
N MET A 27 -5.80 0.70 -7.83
CA MET A 27 -4.88 -0.17 -7.14
C MET A 27 -4.63 0.29 -5.71
N LEU A 28 -4.00 -0.58 -4.92
CA LEU A 28 -3.54 -0.27 -3.57
C LEU A 28 -2.01 -0.26 -3.51
N ILE A 29 -1.47 0.66 -2.73
CA ILE A 29 -0.07 0.61 -2.28
C ILE A 29 -0.11 0.30 -0.79
N GLU A 30 0.17 -0.95 -0.44
CA GLU A 30 0.12 -1.44 0.92
C GLU A 30 1.51 -1.42 1.55
N LEU A 31 1.67 -0.64 2.61
CA LEU A 31 2.91 -0.54 3.34
C LEU A 31 2.92 -1.51 4.52
N ARG A 32 3.96 -2.34 4.58
CA ARG A 32 4.19 -3.31 5.66
C ARG A 32 5.57 -3.11 6.29
N ASP A 33 5.70 -3.52 7.53
CA ASP A 33 6.99 -3.56 8.22
C ASP A 33 7.77 -4.81 7.82
N ALA A 34 8.97 -4.65 7.26
CA ALA A 34 9.80 -5.77 6.80
C ALA A 34 10.21 -6.73 7.93
N ARG A 35 10.19 -6.28 9.18
CA ARG A 35 10.49 -7.14 10.35
C ARG A 35 9.35 -8.11 10.67
N ILE A 36 8.13 -7.74 10.34
CA ILE A 36 6.90 -8.47 10.65
C ILE A 36 5.91 -8.39 9.47
N PRO A 37 6.25 -8.86 8.26
CA PRO A 37 5.46 -8.60 7.06
C PRO A 37 4.03 -9.11 7.13
N GLU A 38 3.79 -10.26 7.73
CA GLU A 38 2.45 -10.80 7.86
C GLU A 38 1.67 -10.17 9.02
N ALA A 39 2.32 -9.94 10.15
CA ALA A 39 1.68 -9.32 11.33
C ALA A 39 1.35 -7.84 11.10
N SER A 40 2.03 -7.16 10.18
CA SER A 40 1.76 -5.76 9.83
C SER A 40 0.69 -5.59 8.73
N VAL A 41 0.04 -6.65 8.31
CA VAL A 41 -1.13 -6.58 7.41
C VAL A 41 -2.32 -5.99 8.14
N ASN A 42 -2.98 -5.04 7.50
CA ASN A 42 -4.28 -4.59 7.99
C ASN A 42 -5.35 -5.64 7.62
N PRO A 43 -5.94 -6.35 8.61
CA PRO A 43 -6.93 -7.41 8.32
C PRO A 43 -8.15 -6.90 7.55
N MET A 44 -8.54 -5.64 7.79
CA MET A 44 -9.67 -5.01 7.12
C MET A 44 -9.40 -4.87 5.62
N LEU A 45 -8.19 -4.51 5.23
CA LEU A 45 -7.79 -4.40 3.82
C LEU A 45 -7.84 -5.74 3.09
N LYS A 46 -7.45 -6.81 3.76
CA LYS A 46 -7.47 -8.16 3.17
C LYS A 46 -8.89 -8.55 2.74
N GLN A 47 -9.90 -8.14 3.49
CA GLN A 47 -11.30 -8.42 3.18
C GLN A 47 -11.89 -7.46 2.13
N MET A 48 -11.53 -6.19 2.20
CA MET A 48 -12.17 -5.12 1.41
C MET A 48 -11.52 -4.88 0.05
N ALA A 49 -10.25 -5.23 -0.11
CA ALA A 49 -9.46 -4.95 -1.31
C ALA A 49 -9.49 -6.09 -2.34
N GLN A 50 -10.43 -7.01 -2.24
CA GLN A 50 -10.53 -8.14 -3.16
C GLN A 50 -10.68 -7.67 -4.61
N GLY A 51 -9.89 -8.27 -5.51
CA GLY A 51 -9.93 -7.98 -6.93
C GLY A 51 -9.18 -6.73 -7.39
N LYS A 52 -8.51 -5.99 -6.50
CA LYS A 52 -7.64 -4.88 -6.88
C LYS A 52 -6.17 -5.27 -6.83
N PRO A 53 -5.37 -4.90 -7.85
CA PRO A 53 -3.92 -5.07 -7.81
C PRO A 53 -3.31 -4.35 -6.62
N ARG A 54 -2.30 -4.97 -5.98
CA ARG A 54 -1.62 -4.40 -4.82
C ARG A 54 -0.12 -4.34 -5.05
N LEU A 55 0.44 -3.17 -4.86
CA LEU A 55 1.88 -3.00 -4.70
C LEU A 55 2.20 -3.01 -3.20
N ILE A 56 2.87 -4.05 -2.74
CA ILE A 56 3.29 -4.20 -1.34
C ILE A 56 4.68 -3.59 -1.21
N VAL A 57 4.85 -2.67 -0.27
CA VAL A 57 6.13 -2.05 0.04
C VAL A 57 6.55 -2.46 1.44
N LEU A 58 7.63 -3.21 1.55
CA LEU A 58 8.25 -3.56 2.82
C LEU A 58 9.19 -2.43 3.24
N SER A 59 8.83 -1.73 4.30
CA SER A 59 9.63 -0.66 4.90
C SER A 59 10.54 -1.16 6.01
N LYS A 60 11.41 -0.29 6.52
CA LYS A 60 12.31 -0.58 7.65
C LYS A 60 13.25 -1.76 7.40
N ILE A 61 13.68 -1.92 6.14
CA ILE A 61 14.57 -3.01 5.75
C ILE A 61 15.95 -2.93 6.42
N ASP A 62 16.36 -1.75 6.86
CA ASP A 62 17.58 -1.51 7.63
C ASP A 62 17.56 -2.19 9.01
N MET A 63 16.37 -2.50 9.52
CA MET A 63 16.14 -3.20 10.79
C MET A 63 15.67 -4.64 10.64
N ALA A 64 15.61 -5.16 9.40
CA ALA A 64 15.15 -6.50 9.09
C ALA A 64 16.29 -7.38 8.56
N ASP A 65 16.15 -8.71 8.70
CA ASP A 65 17.08 -9.66 8.12
C ASP A 65 17.03 -9.60 6.58
N PRO A 66 18.14 -9.35 5.87
CA PRO A 66 18.14 -9.21 4.42
C PRO A 66 17.73 -10.50 3.68
N VAL A 67 18.12 -11.66 4.18
CA VAL A 67 17.81 -12.96 3.56
C VAL A 67 16.31 -13.25 3.68
N GLN A 68 15.73 -13.03 4.86
CA GLN A 68 14.29 -13.21 5.07
C GLN A 68 13.49 -12.17 4.28
N THR A 69 13.94 -10.93 4.23
CA THR A 69 13.29 -9.87 3.44
C THR A 69 13.22 -10.26 1.96
N LYS A 70 14.29 -10.80 1.39
CA LYS A 70 14.30 -11.28 0.01
C LYS A 70 13.28 -12.40 -0.23
N LYS A 71 13.20 -13.36 0.67
CA LYS A 71 12.21 -14.46 0.61
C LYS A 71 10.77 -13.92 0.68
N TRP A 72 10.52 -12.93 1.53
CA TRP A 72 9.22 -12.28 1.62
C TRP A 72 8.85 -11.52 0.34
N VAL A 73 9.79 -10.82 -0.27
CA VAL A 73 9.57 -10.16 -1.57
C VAL A 73 9.17 -11.18 -2.64
N GLU A 74 9.89 -12.30 -2.74
CA GLU A 74 9.58 -13.37 -3.69
C GLU A 74 8.20 -14.00 -3.42
N TYR A 75 7.87 -14.25 -2.17
CA TYR A 75 6.58 -14.82 -1.75
C TYR A 75 5.39 -13.90 -2.03
N LEU A 76 5.55 -12.60 -1.77
CA LEU A 76 4.48 -11.62 -1.94
C LEU A 76 4.32 -11.14 -3.38
N ASN A 77 5.33 -11.34 -4.22
CA ASN A 77 5.32 -10.94 -5.63
C ASN A 77 4.66 -12.02 -6.50
N GLN A 78 3.36 -12.27 -6.28
CA GLN A 78 2.60 -13.31 -6.94
C GLN A 78 1.24 -12.81 -7.45
N GLY A 79 0.81 -13.36 -8.59
CA GLY A 79 -0.49 -13.04 -9.18
C GLY A 79 -0.60 -11.56 -9.57
N GLU A 80 -1.64 -10.90 -9.09
CA GLU A 80 -1.86 -9.46 -9.31
C GLU A 80 -1.13 -8.55 -8.30
N ASN A 81 -0.23 -9.12 -7.49
CA ASN A 81 0.54 -8.38 -6.52
C ASN A 81 1.98 -8.21 -6.97
N ALA A 82 2.56 -7.04 -6.69
CA ALA A 82 3.98 -6.80 -6.77
C ALA A 82 4.51 -6.43 -5.38
N CYS A 83 5.78 -6.70 -5.12
CA CYS A 83 6.41 -6.39 -3.85
C CYS A 83 7.78 -5.74 -4.04
N LEU A 84 8.02 -4.68 -3.28
CA LEU A 84 9.30 -3.98 -3.17
C LEU A 84 9.76 -3.94 -1.71
N ALA A 85 11.05 -4.07 -1.48
CA ALA A 85 11.66 -3.80 -0.18
C ALA A 85 12.50 -2.51 -0.29
N LEU A 86 12.17 -1.50 0.50
CA LEU A 86 12.76 -0.16 0.37
C LEU A 86 13.10 0.44 1.74
N ASP A 87 14.23 1.12 1.81
CA ASP A 87 14.54 2.05 2.88
C ASP A 87 13.96 3.43 2.54
N LEU A 88 12.80 3.75 3.08
CA LEU A 88 12.10 5.00 2.79
C LEU A 88 12.84 6.25 3.31
N MET A 89 13.74 6.08 4.26
CA MET A 89 14.49 7.19 4.84
C MET A 89 15.75 7.50 4.04
N LYS A 90 16.52 6.48 3.67
CA LYS A 90 17.84 6.62 3.05
C LYS A 90 17.82 6.57 1.52
N ASP A 91 16.90 5.80 0.94
CA ASP A 91 16.81 5.68 -0.52
C ASP A 91 16.11 6.90 -1.13
N SER A 92 16.88 7.82 -1.67
CA SER A 92 16.35 9.02 -2.35
C SER A 92 15.52 8.71 -3.60
N GLN A 93 15.67 7.53 -4.18
CA GLN A 93 14.95 7.09 -5.39
C GLN A 93 13.73 6.23 -5.09
N CYS A 94 13.41 5.98 -3.81
CA CYS A 94 12.33 5.08 -3.43
C CYS A 94 10.97 5.49 -4.03
N GLY A 95 10.68 6.78 -4.07
CA GLY A 95 9.44 7.31 -4.68
C GLY A 95 9.33 6.95 -6.17
N LYS A 96 10.41 7.13 -6.92
CA LYS A 96 10.46 6.77 -8.36
C LYS A 96 10.34 5.26 -8.57
N LYS A 97 10.95 4.45 -7.70
CA LYS A 97 10.84 2.99 -7.76
C LYS A 97 9.39 2.55 -7.55
N ILE A 98 8.71 3.12 -6.57
CA ILE A 98 7.29 2.84 -6.28
C ILE A 98 6.42 3.20 -7.47
N ILE A 99 6.57 4.40 -8.04
CA ILE A 99 5.81 4.85 -9.21
C ILE A 99 6.03 3.92 -10.40
N ARG A 100 7.27 3.55 -10.69
CA ARG A 100 7.61 2.67 -11.80
C ARG A 100 6.95 1.30 -11.66
N GLU A 101 7.01 0.69 -10.48
CA GLU A 101 6.38 -0.61 -10.24
C GLU A 101 4.85 -0.53 -10.25
N ALA A 102 4.27 0.56 -9.76
CA ALA A 102 2.83 0.78 -9.84
C ALA A 102 2.35 0.89 -11.30
N ILE A 103 3.05 1.63 -12.13
CA ILE A 103 2.75 1.74 -13.57
C ILE A 103 2.87 0.38 -14.25
N LYS A 104 3.96 -0.35 -13.99
CA LYS A 104 4.18 -1.69 -14.54
C LYS A 104 3.08 -2.66 -14.14
N LEU A 105 2.65 -2.65 -12.88
CA LEU A 105 1.58 -3.50 -12.36
C LEU A 105 0.24 -3.22 -13.06
N MET A 106 0.00 -1.97 -13.45
CA MET A 106 -1.25 -1.55 -14.11
C MET A 106 -1.22 -1.61 -15.63
N GLU A 107 -0.07 -1.92 -16.25
CA GLU A 107 0.11 -1.83 -17.68
C GLU A 107 -0.82 -2.75 -18.48
N GLU A 108 -0.99 -4.00 -18.04
CA GLU A 108 -1.90 -4.94 -18.70
C GLU A 108 -3.34 -4.42 -18.73
N LYS A 109 -3.82 -3.87 -17.62
CA LYS A 109 -5.16 -3.28 -17.53
C LYS A 109 -5.30 -2.06 -18.45
N ARG A 110 -4.27 -1.21 -18.52
CA ARG A 110 -4.24 -0.06 -19.45
C ARG A 110 -4.31 -0.49 -20.89
N GLN A 111 -3.55 -1.49 -21.30
CA GLN A 111 -3.56 -2.02 -22.67
C GLN A 111 -4.93 -2.60 -23.03
N LYS A 112 -5.59 -3.30 -22.14
CA LYS A 112 -6.96 -3.79 -22.33
C LYS A 112 -7.96 -2.64 -22.52
N GLN A 113 -7.81 -1.55 -21.79
CA GLN A 113 -8.66 -0.36 -21.94
C GLN A 113 -8.44 0.31 -23.31
N ILE A 114 -7.19 0.48 -23.74
CA ILE A 114 -6.82 1.05 -25.04
C ILE A 114 -7.41 0.19 -26.17
N ALA A 115 -7.27 -1.13 -26.08
CA ALA A 115 -7.83 -2.05 -27.07
C ALA A 115 -9.37 -1.96 -27.21
N ARG A 116 -10.05 -1.51 -26.15
CA ARG A 116 -11.51 -1.26 -26.14
C ARG A 116 -11.87 0.16 -26.56
N GLY A 117 -10.91 0.97 -27.02
CA GLY A 117 -11.13 2.37 -27.39
C GLY A 117 -11.33 3.32 -26.20
N ILE A 118 -11.04 2.88 -24.97
CA ILE A 118 -11.14 3.70 -23.77
C ILE A 118 -9.84 4.48 -23.59
N ARG A 119 -9.93 5.80 -23.50
CA ARG A 119 -8.75 6.63 -23.19
C ARG A 119 -8.32 6.40 -21.74
N PRO A 120 -7.10 5.88 -21.49
CA PRO A 120 -6.63 5.63 -20.13
C PRO A 120 -6.45 6.96 -19.40
N ARG A 121 -6.99 7.04 -18.20
CA ARG A 121 -6.69 8.12 -17.25
C ARG A 121 -5.46 7.80 -16.40
N ALA A 122 -4.96 8.78 -15.67
CA ALA A 122 -3.92 8.55 -14.69
C ALA A 122 -4.34 7.48 -13.66
N VAL A 123 -3.40 6.61 -13.30
CA VAL A 123 -3.63 5.57 -12.28
C VAL A 123 -3.89 6.23 -10.94
N ARG A 124 -4.97 5.83 -10.30
CA ARG A 124 -5.32 6.25 -8.94
C ARG A 124 -4.98 5.14 -7.98
N ALA A 125 -4.10 5.43 -7.02
CA ALA A 125 -3.70 4.49 -5.99
C ALA A 125 -4.11 4.99 -4.60
N MET A 126 -4.50 4.08 -3.73
CA MET A 126 -4.72 4.37 -2.31
C MET A 126 -3.57 3.78 -1.50
N ALA A 127 -2.88 4.63 -0.73
CA ALA A 127 -1.88 4.19 0.21
C ALA A 127 -2.54 3.70 1.50
N CYS A 128 -2.16 2.53 1.96
CA CYS A 128 -2.69 1.92 3.16
C CYS A 128 -1.59 1.23 3.97
N GLY A 129 -1.83 1.08 5.24
CA GLY A 129 -0.91 0.46 6.18
C GLY A 129 -1.35 0.69 7.62
N ILE A 130 -0.78 -0.07 8.54
CA ILE A 130 -0.98 0.16 9.97
C ILE A 130 -0.31 1.46 10.42
N PRO A 131 -0.69 2.04 11.58
CA PRO A 131 0.00 3.20 12.14
C PRO A 131 1.51 2.97 12.30
N ASN A 132 2.31 4.04 12.14
CA ASN A 132 3.77 4.05 12.35
C ASN A 132 4.60 3.14 11.42
N VAL A 133 4.05 2.71 10.30
CA VAL A 133 4.79 1.90 9.30
C VAL A 133 5.54 2.74 8.27
N GLY A 134 5.33 4.07 8.27
CA GLY A 134 5.99 5.01 7.36
C GLY A 134 5.14 5.48 6.18
N LYS A 135 3.81 5.37 6.27
CA LYS A 135 2.87 5.70 5.19
C LYS A 135 3.02 7.16 4.70
N SER A 136 3.03 8.13 5.62
CA SER A 136 3.21 9.56 5.27
C SER A 136 4.57 9.82 4.66
N THR A 137 5.62 9.19 5.15
CA THR A 137 6.97 9.25 4.56
C THR A 137 6.96 8.73 3.13
N MET A 138 6.34 7.60 2.88
CA MET A 138 6.21 7.01 1.55
C MET A 138 5.48 7.97 0.58
N ILE A 139 4.34 8.51 1.00
CA ILE A 139 3.56 9.44 0.17
C ILE A 139 4.37 10.70 -0.16
N ASN A 140 5.09 11.25 0.82
CA ASN A 140 5.96 12.40 0.61
C ASN A 140 7.09 12.10 -0.38
N ARG A 141 7.68 10.91 -0.32
CA ARG A 141 8.69 10.44 -1.27
C ARG A 141 8.13 10.29 -2.70
N ILE A 142 6.91 9.79 -2.83
CA ILE A 142 6.22 9.68 -4.13
C ILE A 142 5.95 11.06 -4.72
N ASN A 143 5.45 11.99 -3.92
CA ASN A 143 5.09 13.34 -4.37
C ASN A 143 6.31 14.26 -4.55
N GLY A 144 7.49 13.88 -4.09
CA GLY A 144 8.69 14.70 -4.12
C GLY A 144 8.62 15.96 -3.25
N LYS A 145 7.65 16.06 -2.35
CA LYS A 145 7.41 17.22 -1.46
C LYS A 145 7.01 16.73 -0.07
N ASN A 146 7.36 17.50 0.95
CA ASN A 146 6.84 17.31 2.32
C ASN A 146 5.39 17.83 2.43
N SER A 147 4.51 17.36 1.56
CA SER A 147 3.12 17.80 1.47
C SER A 147 2.21 17.23 2.57
N LEU A 148 2.64 16.17 3.23
CA LEU A 148 1.92 15.54 4.31
C LEU A 148 2.76 15.59 5.60
N LYS A 149 2.19 16.09 6.65
CA LYS A 149 2.79 15.98 7.97
C LYS A 149 2.67 14.53 8.43
N ALA A 150 3.80 13.91 8.70
CA ALA A 150 3.81 12.63 9.40
C ALA A 150 3.21 12.87 10.79
N ALA A 151 2.09 12.24 11.09
CA ALA A 151 1.46 12.32 12.39
C ALA A 151 1.27 10.91 12.95
N ASP A 152 1.73 10.71 14.17
CA ASP A 152 1.57 9.44 14.91
C ASP A 152 0.14 9.23 15.44
N LYS A 153 -0.85 9.86 14.80
CA LYS A 153 -2.25 9.72 15.21
C LYS A 153 -2.96 8.71 14.32
N PRO A 154 -3.67 7.73 14.90
CA PRO A 154 -4.50 6.83 14.14
C PRO A 154 -5.52 7.59 13.28
N GLY A 155 -5.61 7.24 12.01
CA GLY A 155 -6.59 7.82 11.09
C GLY A 155 -6.20 9.15 10.43
N VAL A 156 -4.97 9.65 10.64
CA VAL A 156 -4.44 10.82 9.92
C VAL A 156 -3.66 10.39 8.70
N THR A 157 -4.27 10.46 7.57
CA THR A 157 -3.63 10.58 6.23
C THR A 157 -4.63 11.02 5.21
#